data_532f2aecf361a08a4292eb67b215eb68
#
_entry.id   532f2aecf361a08a4292eb67b215eb68
#
_cell.length_a   1.000
_cell.length_b   1.000
_cell.length_c   1.000
_cell.angle_alpha   90.00
_cell.angle_beta   90.00
_cell.angle_gamma   90.00
#
_symmetry.space_group_name_H-M   'P 1'
#
loop_
_entity.id
_entity.type
_entity.pdbx_description
1 polymer ?
#
loop_
_entity_poly.entity_id
_entity_poly.type
_entity_poly.pdbx_seq_one_letter_code
_entity_poly.pdbx_strand_id
1 'polypeptide(L)'
;PAPYIYNSPPTSMVRRSPRLNPPAKEPFFTGVLYPFTTSLFFNRICTLAAAMVLVSALAEVSASTPYGRFGNPGQGILTVAIDSRLGWFLMELPCSLVFVYQFFYVGGAQSKKPMPRFFAFMFCCHYLYRGWVFPYMLNVHPGSKNFDVGIAFGSWSVTVLHGYLNAKWYAEHGTHLVAPVKRKKSKKTFWSSDIRFRVGICMYYSGFISTIYHDHLMRTLRPCEGGARYCIPHGGLFEYVTMGAYLSELWCWLGFAIASFGPNGAFIFLVSLVNLVPRSHATHSWYLNKFPEYQELGRARLVPGLW
;
A
#
# COMPACT_ATOMS: atom_id res chain seq x y z
N PRO A 1 -8.69 89.98 -16.76
CA PRO A 1 -9.16 88.61 -16.86
C PRO A 1 -8.10 87.75 -17.58
N ALA A 2 -7.46 86.90 -16.82
CA ALA A 2 -6.46 85.94 -17.31
C ALA A 2 -7.14 84.63 -17.72
N PRO A 3 -6.70 83.93 -18.78
CA PRO A 3 -7.31 82.74 -19.24
C PRO A 3 -6.91 81.50 -18.34
N TYR A 4 -7.89 80.68 -18.04
CA TYR A 4 -7.73 79.40 -17.36
C TYR A 4 -6.93 78.42 -18.25
N ILE A 5 -5.82 77.92 -17.71
CA ILE A 5 -5.06 76.80 -18.33
C ILE A 5 -5.66 75.51 -17.82
N TYR A 6 -6.21 74.70 -18.72
CA TYR A 6 -6.74 73.38 -18.47
C TYR A 6 -5.57 72.39 -18.44
N ASN A 7 -5.23 71.91 -17.22
CA ASN A 7 -4.25 70.82 -17.04
C ASN A 7 -4.94 69.46 -17.29
N SER A 8 -4.55 68.75 -18.33
CA SER A 8 -4.94 67.37 -18.59
C SER A 8 -4.31 66.44 -17.53
N PRO A 9 -5.03 65.43 -17.01
CA PRO A 9 -4.44 64.50 -16.09
C PRO A 9 -3.44 63.56 -16.76
N PRO A 10 -2.39 63.06 -16.07
CA PRO A 10 -1.37 62.23 -16.66
C PRO A 10 -1.95 60.85 -17.05
N THR A 11 -1.62 60.39 -18.26
CA THR A 11 -1.91 59.06 -18.78
C THR A 11 -1.45 57.99 -17.82
N SER A 12 -2.40 57.22 -17.30
CA SER A 12 -2.16 56.04 -16.44
C SER A 12 -1.22 55.07 -17.16
N MET A 13 -0.03 54.87 -16.61
CA MET A 13 0.84 53.75 -16.96
C MET A 13 0.13 52.45 -16.64
N VAL A 14 -0.38 51.80 -17.68
CA VAL A 14 -0.83 50.41 -17.61
C VAL A 14 0.40 49.54 -17.27
N ARG A 15 0.54 49.18 -16.01
CA ARG A 15 1.51 48.15 -15.60
C ARG A 15 1.16 46.87 -16.35
N ARG A 16 1.88 46.54 -17.40
CA ARG A 16 1.89 45.19 -17.99
C ARG A 16 2.40 44.24 -16.92
N SER A 17 1.53 43.35 -16.45
CA SER A 17 1.94 42.20 -15.63
C SER A 17 3.03 41.44 -16.39
N PRO A 18 4.10 40.98 -15.71
CA PRO A 18 5.09 40.11 -16.32
C PRO A 18 4.35 38.88 -16.87
N ARG A 19 4.46 38.65 -18.20
CA ARG A 19 4.04 37.38 -18.78
C ARG A 19 4.88 36.30 -18.05
N LEU A 20 4.27 35.53 -17.17
CA LEU A 20 4.85 34.28 -16.66
C LEU A 20 5.10 33.43 -17.91
N ASN A 21 6.36 33.28 -18.29
CA ASN A 21 6.73 32.26 -19.26
C ASN A 21 6.17 30.92 -18.77
N PRO A 22 5.50 30.14 -19.64
CA PRO A 22 5.09 28.79 -19.27
C PRO A 22 6.35 28.05 -18.80
N PRO A 23 6.25 27.26 -17.74
CA PRO A 23 7.39 26.50 -17.24
C PRO A 23 7.98 25.71 -18.41
N ALA A 24 9.29 25.82 -18.60
CA ALA A 24 10.02 25.09 -19.63
C ALA A 24 9.62 23.61 -19.51
N LYS A 25 9.19 23.01 -20.64
CA LYS A 25 8.91 21.59 -20.69
C LYS A 25 10.22 20.88 -20.38
N GLU A 26 10.33 20.32 -19.18
CA GLU A 26 11.48 19.52 -18.80
C GLU A 26 11.64 18.37 -19.82
N PRO A 27 12.85 18.05 -20.27
CA PRO A 27 13.06 17.00 -21.25
C PRO A 27 12.62 15.66 -20.66
N PHE A 28 12.00 14.82 -21.47
CA PHE A 28 11.39 13.55 -21.16
C PHE A 28 12.32 12.54 -20.43
N PHE A 29 13.62 12.80 -20.39
CA PHE A 29 14.66 11.93 -19.82
C PHE A 29 15.19 12.34 -18.44
N THR A 30 14.41 13.04 -17.62
CA THR A 30 14.84 13.43 -16.26
C THR A 30 14.69 12.33 -15.19
N GLY A 31 14.48 11.06 -15.58
CA GLY A 31 14.26 9.95 -14.64
C GLY A 31 12.88 9.92 -14.04
N VAL A 32 11.87 10.47 -14.68
CA VAL A 32 10.46 10.49 -14.30
C VAL A 32 9.64 9.79 -15.38
N LEU A 33 9.03 8.64 -15.05
CA LEU A 33 8.17 7.90 -15.98
C LEU A 33 6.88 8.65 -16.29
N TYR A 34 6.30 9.32 -15.29
CA TYR A 34 5.08 10.10 -15.42
C TYR A 34 5.01 11.18 -14.34
N PRO A 35 4.69 12.44 -14.68
CA PRO A 35 4.58 13.53 -13.71
C PRO A 35 3.21 13.48 -13.01
N PHE A 36 3.12 12.82 -11.85
CA PHE A 36 1.90 12.80 -11.04
C PHE A 36 1.58 14.14 -10.39
N THR A 37 2.61 14.95 -10.14
CA THR A 37 2.50 16.24 -9.44
C THR A 37 3.44 17.27 -10.02
N THR A 38 3.37 18.51 -9.53
CA THR A 38 4.33 19.58 -9.85
C THR A 38 5.68 19.41 -9.12
N SER A 39 5.78 18.52 -8.13
CA SER A 39 7.01 18.26 -7.39
C SER A 39 7.87 17.25 -8.14
N LEU A 40 8.98 17.71 -8.70
CA LEU A 40 9.95 16.84 -9.38
C LEU A 40 10.50 15.76 -8.42
N PHE A 41 10.78 16.15 -7.19
CA PHE A 41 11.27 15.21 -6.17
C PHE A 41 10.27 14.09 -5.89
N PHE A 42 8.99 14.41 -5.65
CA PHE A 42 7.96 13.40 -5.42
C PHE A 42 7.77 12.49 -6.64
N ASN A 43 7.78 13.05 -7.85
CA ASN A 43 7.68 12.26 -9.09
C ASN A 43 8.86 11.30 -9.27
N ARG A 44 10.09 11.70 -8.90
CA ARG A 44 11.27 10.80 -8.89
C ARG A 44 11.10 9.66 -7.88
N ILE A 45 10.55 9.94 -6.70
CA ILE A 45 10.23 8.90 -5.71
C ILE A 45 9.18 7.93 -6.26
N CYS A 46 8.13 8.41 -6.97
CA CYS A 46 7.16 7.54 -7.63
C CYS A 46 7.81 6.66 -8.72
N THR A 47 8.76 7.20 -9.48
CA THR A 47 9.53 6.43 -10.47
C THR A 47 10.38 5.34 -9.80
N LEU A 48 11.06 5.68 -8.71
CA LEU A 48 11.80 4.69 -7.91
C LEU A 48 10.87 3.60 -7.37
N ALA A 49 9.67 3.98 -6.89
CA ALA A 49 8.67 3.03 -6.43
C ALA A 49 8.22 2.06 -7.54
N ALA A 50 7.99 2.58 -8.76
CA ALA A 50 7.64 1.74 -9.91
C ALA A 50 8.79 0.79 -10.30
N ALA A 51 10.03 1.26 -10.29
CA ALA A 51 11.22 0.44 -10.53
C ALA A 51 11.35 -0.67 -9.46
N MET A 52 11.09 -0.34 -8.20
CA MET A 52 11.11 -1.32 -7.10
C MET A 52 10.06 -2.41 -7.28
N VAL A 53 8.83 -2.06 -7.70
CA VAL A 53 7.79 -3.07 -8.02
C VAL A 53 8.29 -4.02 -9.10
N LEU A 54 8.90 -3.51 -10.16
CA LEU A 54 9.43 -4.32 -11.25
C LEU A 54 10.56 -5.26 -10.78
N VAL A 55 11.51 -4.74 -10.00
CA VAL A 55 12.60 -5.55 -9.43
C VAL A 55 12.05 -6.63 -8.51
N SER A 56 11.07 -6.29 -7.66
CA SER A 56 10.41 -7.28 -6.80
C SER A 56 9.69 -8.36 -7.60
N ALA A 57 9.01 -7.99 -8.70
CA ALA A 57 8.33 -8.95 -9.58
C ALA A 57 9.33 -9.93 -10.20
N LEU A 58 10.47 -9.44 -10.69
CA LEU A 58 11.53 -10.28 -11.26
C LEU A 58 12.15 -11.20 -10.21
N ALA A 59 12.36 -10.72 -8.99
CA ALA A 59 12.90 -11.52 -7.89
C ALA A 59 11.94 -12.66 -7.48
N GLU A 60 10.65 -12.38 -7.34
CA GLU A 60 9.64 -13.38 -6.93
C GLU A 60 9.37 -14.46 -8.01
N VAL A 61 9.60 -14.16 -9.29
CA VAL A 61 9.56 -15.18 -10.36
C VAL A 61 10.69 -16.20 -10.18
N SER A 62 11.85 -15.77 -9.68
CA SER A 62 13.02 -16.63 -9.50
C SER A 62 12.96 -17.47 -8.22
N ALA A 63 12.44 -16.93 -7.12
CA ALA A 63 12.29 -17.65 -5.85
C ALA A 63 11.31 -16.93 -4.92
N SER A 64 10.43 -17.69 -4.25
CA SER A 64 9.56 -17.13 -3.21
C SER A 64 10.39 -16.64 -2.02
N THR A 65 10.04 -15.46 -1.51
CA THR A 65 10.72 -14.86 -0.34
C THR A 65 10.80 -15.85 0.84
N PRO A 66 12.00 -16.13 1.40
CA PRO A 66 12.23 -17.22 2.34
C PRO A 66 11.84 -16.85 3.78
N TYR A 67 10.56 -16.71 4.09
CA TYR A 67 10.04 -16.59 5.45
C TYR A 67 8.86 -17.52 5.72
N GLY A 68 8.51 -17.74 6.99
CA GLY A 68 7.46 -18.66 7.40
C GLY A 68 7.76 -20.09 7.01
N ARG A 69 6.84 -20.77 6.28
CA ARG A 69 7.05 -22.17 5.83
C ARG A 69 8.17 -22.35 4.80
N PHE A 70 8.53 -21.28 4.09
CA PHE A 70 9.62 -21.27 3.13
C PHE A 70 10.94 -20.77 3.73
N GLY A 71 10.94 -20.39 5.01
CA GLY A 71 12.14 -19.96 5.70
C GLY A 71 13.07 -21.12 5.99
N ASN A 72 14.32 -21.04 5.55
CA ASN A 72 15.41 -21.94 5.93
C ASN A 72 16.34 -21.21 6.91
N PRO A 73 16.24 -21.50 8.21
CA PRO A 73 17.14 -20.90 9.20
C PRO A 73 18.61 -21.16 8.81
N GLY A 74 19.41 -20.11 8.74
CA GLY A 74 20.81 -20.22 8.39
C GLY A 74 21.16 -20.16 6.90
N GLN A 75 20.17 -20.03 6.02
CA GLN A 75 20.36 -19.82 4.57
C GLN A 75 19.87 -18.45 4.09
N GLY A 76 19.55 -17.54 5.00
CA GLY A 76 19.11 -16.20 4.69
C GLY A 76 20.25 -15.24 4.33
N ILE A 77 19.91 -14.01 3.96
CA ILE A 77 20.86 -12.97 3.52
C ILE A 77 21.91 -12.66 4.63
N LEU A 78 21.48 -12.61 5.89
CA LEU A 78 22.35 -12.35 7.04
C LEU A 78 22.58 -13.57 7.93
N THR A 79 22.01 -14.73 7.57
CA THR A 79 22.12 -15.98 8.32
C THR A 79 21.70 -15.91 9.81
N VAL A 80 21.04 -14.83 10.22
CA VAL A 80 20.55 -14.62 11.58
C VAL A 80 19.06 -14.82 11.60
N ALA A 81 18.62 -15.92 12.22
CA ALA A 81 17.21 -16.26 12.40
C ALA A 81 16.68 -15.75 13.74
N ILE A 82 15.54 -15.08 13.72
CA ILE A 82 14.85 -14.51 14.88
C ILE A 82 13.44 -15.10 15.02
N ASP A 83 12.82 -14.81 16.15
CA ASP A 83 11.41 -15.11 16.36
C ASP A 83 10.54 -14.43 15.29
N SER A 84 9.54 -15.16 14.77
CA SER A 84 8.71 -14.67 13.68
C SER A 84 7.85 -13.47 14.07
N ARG A 85 7.48 -13.30 15.35
CA ARG A 85 6.74 -12.14 15.85
C ARG A 85 7.60 -10.89 15.80
N LEU A 86 8.84 -11.02 16.30
CA LEU A 86 9.82 -9.93 16.28
C LEU A 86 10.19 -9.57 14.84
N GLY A 87 10.44 -10.57 13.98
CA GLY A 87 10.78 -10.35 12.58
C GLY A 87 9.69 -9.61 11.82
N TRP A 88 8.43 -10.02 12.01
CA TRP A 88 7.28 -9.35 11.40
C TRP A 88 7.12 -7.91 11.91
N PHE A 89 7.21 -7.72 13.23
CA PHE A 89 7.13 -6.39 13.83
C PHE A 89 8.22 -5.45 13.28
N LEU A 90 9.47 -5.90 13.26
CA LEU A 90 10.59 -5.10 12.72
C LEU A 90 10.41 -4.78 11.23
N MET A 91 9.86 -5.71 10.46
CA MET A 91 9.59 -5.53 9.04
C MET A 91 8.57 -4.41 8.78
N GLU A 92 7.49 -4.34 9.56
CA GLU A 92 6.38 -3.39 9.36
C GLU A 92 6.57 -2.05 10.09
N LEU A 93 7.43 -2.01 11.11
CA LEU A 93 7.64 -0.84 11.97
C LEU A 93 7.97 0.44 11.19
N PRO A 94 8.88 0.45 10.20
CA PRO A 94 9.24 1.67 9.49
C PRO A 94 8.06 2.33 8.76
N CYS A 95 7.11 1.54 8.27
CA CYS A 95 5.94 2.06 7.56
C CYS A 95 5.11 3.00 8.45
N SER A 96 4.77 2.54 9.65
CA SER A 96 4.00 3.34 10.61
C SER A 96 4.78 4.55 11.11
N LEU A 97 6.06 4.40 11.44
CA LEU A 97 6.89 5.50 11.93
C LEU A 97 7.06 6.60 10.89
N VAL A 98 7.42 6.23 9.66
CA VAL A 98 7.61 7.19 8.56
C VAL A 98 6.30 7.90 8.23
N PHE A 99 5.17 7.16 8.17
CA PHE A 99 3.89 7.77 7.92
C PHE A 99 3.50 8.78 8.99
N VAL A 100 3.57 8.41 10.26
CA VAL A 100 3.22 9.27 11.40
C VAL A 100 4.11 10.51 11.40
N TYR A 101 5.42 10.34 11.25
CA TYR A 101 6.35 11.46 11.19
C TYR A 101 6.04 12.41 10.04
N GLN A 102 5.92 11.88 8.81
CA GLN A 102 5.72 12.71 7.62
C GLN A 102 4.34 13.38 7.57
N PHE A 103 3.27 12.71 8.00
CA PHE A 103 1.92 13.26 7.93
C PHE A 103 1.61 14.23 9.08
N PHE A 104 1.96 13.87 10.32
CA PHE A 104 1.56 14.62 11.51
C PHE A 104 2.59 15.66 11.95
N TYR A 105 3.90 15.38 11.83
CA TYR A 105 4.96 16.32 12.25
C TYR A 105 5.42 17.21 11.11
N VAL A 106 5.81 16.65 9.97
CA VAL A 106 6.20 17.45 8.79
C VAL A 106 4.96 18.10 8.19
N GLY A 107 3.90 17.33 8.02
CA GLY A 107 2.62 17.80 7.51
C GLY A 107 2.67 18.29 6.08
N GLY A 108 1.70 19.16 5.74
CA GLY A 108 1.57 19.79 4.43
C GLY A 108 0.27 20.59 4.35
N ALA A 109 0.05 21.28 3.24
CA ALA A 109 -1.09 22.20 3.06
C ALA A 109 -2.46 21.51 3.23
N GLN A 110 -2.52 20.19 3.03
CA GLN A 110 -3.75 19.41 3.07
C GLN A 110 -3.90 18.57 4.34
N SER A 111 -2.84 18.40 5.16
CA SER A 111 -2.82 17.47 6.29
C SER A 111 -3.92 17.74 7.34
N LYS A 112 -4.42 18.99 7.43
CA LYS A 112 -5.52 19.38 8.33
C LYS A 112 -6.92 19.23 7.73
N LYS A 113 -7.02 18.85 6.44
CA LYS A 113 -8.32 18.72 5.75
C LYS A 113 -9.01 17.39 6.09
N PRO A 114 -10.36 17.34 6.09
CA PRO A 114 -11.10 16.15 6.52
C PRO A 114 -10.76 14.87 5.75
N MET A 115 -10.72 14.92 4.42
CA MET A 115 -10.49 13.73 3.59
C MET A 115 -9.06 13.17 3.74
N PRO A 116 -7.97 13.96 3.67
CA PRO A 116 -6.63 13.52 4.03
C PRO A 116 -6.54 12.90 5.43
N ARG A 117 -7.20 13.48 6.43
CA ARG A 117 -7.25 12.91 7.78
C ARG A 117 -8.00 11.59 7.85
N PHE A 118 -9.07 11.45 7.09
CA PHE A 118 -9.79 10.18 6.97
C PHE A 118 -8.87 9.07 6.43
N PHE A 119 -8.15 9.33 5.34
CA PHE A 119 -7.17 8.36 4.81
C PHE A 119 -6.01 8.11 5.77
N ALA A 120 -5.54 9.13 6.48
CA ALA A 120 -4.51 8.97 7.51
C ALA A 120 -4.99 8.07 8.65
N PHE A 121 -6.22 8.24 9.10
CA PHE A 121 -6.84 7.38 10.10
C PHE A 121 -6.96 5.92 9.61
N MET A 122 -7.45 5.72 8.39
CA MET A 122 -7.51 4.37 7.78
C MET A 122 -6.13 3.71 7.74
N PHE A 123 -5.12 4.44 7.30
CA PHE A 123 -3.74 3.96 7.24
C PHE A 123 -3.20 3.58 8.62
N CYS A 124 -3.38 4.45 9.61
CA CYS A 124 -2.97 4.18 10.98
C CYS A 124 -3.68 2.95 11.57
N CYS A 125 -4.99 2.81 11.37
CA CYS A 125 -5.75 1.64 11.84
C CYS A 125 -5.26 0.35 11.19
N HIS A 126 -5.00 0.38 9.87
CA HIS A 126 -4.47 -0.79 9.16
C HIS A 126 -3.13 -1.22 9.73
N TYR A 127 -2.19 -0.28 9.89
CA TYR A 127 -0.85 -0.59 10.38
C TYR A 127 -0.79 -0.86 11.88
N LEU A 128 -1.72 -0.31 12.66
CA LEU A 128 -1.90 -0.71 14.05
C LEU A 128 -2.23 -2.21 14.14
N TYR A 129 -3.13 -2.69 13.28
CA TYR A 129 -3.40 -4.12 13.21
C TYR A 129 -2.22 -4.89 12.62
N ARG A 130 -1.79 -4.56 11.41
CA ARG A 130 -0.83 -5.36 10.65
C ARG A 130 0.58 -5.36 11.22
N GLY A 131 1.04 -4.20 11.72
CA GLY A 131 2.41 -4.02 12.22
C GLY A 131 2.56 -4.29 13.71
N TRP A 132 1.51 -4.13 14.53
CA TRP A 132 1.61 -4.20 15.98
C TRP A 132 0.77 -5.33 16.58
N VAL A 133 -0.54 -5.38 16.27
CA VAL A 133 -1.44 -6.36 16.86
C VAL A 133 -1.20 -7.76 16.27
N PHE A 134 -1.17 -7.88 14.95
CA PHE A 134 -1.02 -9.15 14.25
C PHE A 134 0.28 -9.89 14.64
N PRO A 135 1.48 -9.25 14.64
CA PRO A 135 2.70 -9.93 15.07
C PRO A 135 2.61 -10.48 16.51
N TYR A 136 2.06 -9.67 17.42
CA TYR A 136 1.85 -10.09 18.81
C TYR A 136 0.93 -11.31 18.92
N MET A 137 -0.12 -11.37 18.07
CA MET A 137 -1.11 -12.43 18.06
C MET A 137 -0.66 -13.69 17.30
N LEU A 138 0.46 -13.68 16.59
CA LEU A 138 0.95 -14.84 15.84
C LEU A 138 1.13 -16.06 16.78
N ASN A 139 0.51 -17.17 16.41
CA ASN A 139 0.73 -18.45 17.08
C ASN A 139 1.95 -19.14 16.43
N VAL A 140 3.10 -18.99 17.07
CA VAL A 140 4.38 -19.53 16.59
C VAL A 140 4.73 -20.77 17.41
N HIS A 141 5.17 -21.83 16.72
CA HIS A 141 5.61 -23.03 17.42
C HIS A 141 6.78 -22.70 18.36
N PRO A 142 6.77 -23.16 19.63
CA PRO A 142 7.83 -22.89 20.60
C PRO A 142 9.23 -23.20 20.03
N GLY A 143 10.18 -22.29 20.22
CA GLY A 143 11.55 -22.44 19.74
C GLY A 143 11.75 -22.24 18.23
N SER A 144 10.70 -21.92 17.48
CA SER A 144 10.79 -21.67 16.04
C SER A 144 11.42 -20.31 15.77
N LYS A 145 12.61 -20.31 15.16
CA LYS A 145 13.27 -19.13 14.62
C LYS A 145 13.21 -19.21 13.08
N ASN A 146 12.10 -18.77 12.51
CA ASN A 146 11.81 -18.94 11.07
C ASN A 146 11.80 -17.62 10.29
N PHE A 147 12.34 -16.55 10.86
CA PHE A 147 12.38 -15.26 10.21
C PHE A 147 13.83 -14.76 10.12
N ASP A 148 14.32 -14.54 8.91
CA ASP A 148 15.65 -14.01 8.68
C ASP A 148 15.68 -12.49 8.89
N VAL A 149 16.64 -12.00 9.67
CA VAL A 149 16.82 -10.57 9.95
C VAL A 149 17.07 -9.77 8.66
N GLY A 150 17.77 -10.36 7.70
CA GLY A 150 18.02 -9.74 6.40
C GLY A 150 16.76 -9.45 5.62
N ILE A 151 15.73 -10.30 5.78
CA ILE A 151 14.41 -10.07 5.17
C ILE A 151 13.70 -8.89 5.84
N ALA A 152 13.76 -8.78 7.17
CA ALA A 152 13.18 -7.66 7.88
C ALA A 152 13.79 -6.34 7.40
N PHE A 153 15.11 -6.23 7.34
CA PHE A 153 15.79 -5.02 6.88
C PHE A 153 15.64 -4.78 5.36
N GLY A 154 15.68 -5.83 4.55
CA GLY A 154 15.47 -5.72 3.10
C GLY A 154 14.09 -5.16 2.74
N SER A 155 13.05 -5.53 3.51
CA SER A 155 11.70 -5.02 3.33
C SER A 155 11.51 -3.55 3.74
N TRP A 156 12.46 -2.95 4.49
CA TRP A 156 12.38 -1.54 4.88
C TRP A 156 12.37 -0.59 3.68
N SER A 157 13.01 -0.96 2.59
CA SER A 157 12.93 -0.19 1.35
C SER A 157 11.49 -0.03 0.86
N VAL A 158 10.67 -1.09 0.94
CA VAL A 158 9.25 -1.08 0.59
C VAL A 158 8.43 -0.34 1.65
N THR A 159 8.60 -0.69 2.92
CA THR A 159 7.77 -0.17 4.02
C THR A 159 8.00 1.32 4.30
N VAL A 160 9.26 1.79 4.23
CA VAL A 160 9.60 3.23 4.28
C VAL A 160 8.95 3.98 3.12
N LEU A 161 9.10 3.45 1.91
CA LEU A 161 8.57 4.08 0.71
C LEU A 161 7.03 4.14 0.73
N HIS A 162 6.40 3.07 1.20
CA HIS A 162 4.95 3.02 1.37
C HIS A 162 4.43 4.05 2.37
N GLY A 163 5.06 4.13 3.55
CA GLY A 163 4.73 5.15 4.55
C GLY A 163 4.90 6.57 4.02
N TYR A 164 6.03 6.83 3.34
CA TYR A 164 6.35 8.13 2.77
C TYR A 164 5.37 8.56 1.66
N LEU A 165 5.12 7.69 0.68
CA LEU A 165 4.23 8.00 -0.44
C LEU A 165 2.82 8.31 0.04
N ASN A 166 2.29 7.53 0.98
CA ASN A 166 0.96 7.78 1.54
C ASN A 166 0.90 9.09 2.32
N ALA A 167 1.85 9.34 3.20
CA ALA A 167 1.89 10.56 3.98
C ALA A 167 1.97 11.82 3.09
N LYS A 168 2.88 11.82 2.11
CA LYS A 168 3.06 12.96 1.20
C LYS A 168 1.89 13.13 0.24
N TRP A 169 1.32 12.04 -0.25
CA TRP A 169 0.12 12.12 -1.08
C TRP A 169 -1.03 12.80 -0.35
N TYR A 170 -1.31 12.39 0.88
CA TYR A 170 -2.40 12.97 1.66
C TYR A 170 -2.09 14.36 2.19
N ALA A 171 -0.85 14.65 2.55
CA ALA A 171 -0.48 15.94 3.12
C ALA A 171 -0.32 17.05 2.06
N GLU A 172 0.10 16.72 0.84
CA GLU A 172 0.54 17.73 -0.14
C GLU A 172 -0.02 17.54 -1.55
N HIS A 173 -0.04 16.31 -2.08
CA HIS A 173 -0.16 16.08 -3.52
C HIS A 173 -1.56 15.62 -3.98
N GLY A 174 -2.33 14.97 -3.13
CA GLY A 174 -3.67 14.46 -3.46
C GLY A 174 -4.73 15.56 -3.55
N THR A 175 -4.55 16.52 -4.46
CA THR A 175 -5.39 17.72 -4.56
C THR A 175 -6.86 17.42 -4.83
N HIS A 176 -7.17 16.33 -5.54
CA HIS A 176 -8.54 15.88 -5.80
C HIS A 176 -9.29 15.48 -4.51
N LEU A 177 -8.56 15.12 -3.45
CA LEU A 177 -9.17 14.77 -2.16
C LEU A 177 -9.78 15.98 -1.45
N VAL A 178 -9.30 17.18 -1.76
CA VAL A 178 -9.72 18.42 -1.08
C VAL A 178 -10.41 19.42 -2.01
N ALA A 179 -10.15 19.34 -3.31
CA ALA A 179 -10.76 20.22 -4.29
C ALA A 179 -12.18 19.75 -4.65
N PRO A 180 -13.12 20.69 -4.82
CA PRO A 180 -14.42 20.33 -5.35
C PRO A 180 -14.29 19.89 -6.80
N VAL A 181 -14.85 18.72 -7.14
CA VAL A 181 -14.91 18.22 -8.51
C VAL A 181 -15.95 19.01 -9.29
N LYS A 182 -15.52 19.76 -10.32
CA LYS A 182 -16.42 20.48 -11.24
C LYS A 182 -17.07 19.47 -12.19
N ARG A 183 -18.33 19.09 -11.96
CA ARG A 183 -19.17 18.46 -13.00
C ARG A 183 -19.86 19.51 -13.84
N LYS A 184 -20.04 19.26 -15.16
CA LYS A 184 -20.55 20.18 -16.19
C LYS A 184 -21.93 20.84 -15.90
N LYS A 185 -22.63 20.48 -14.84
CA LYS A 185 -23.88 21.13 -14.40
C LYS A 185 -23.85 21.39 -12.88
N SER A 186 -23.38 22.57 -12.52
CA SER A 186 -23.72 23.39 -11.34
C SER A 186 -23.54 22.88 -9.90
N LYS A 187 -23.31 21.63 -9.56
CA LYS A 187 -23.08 21.24 -8.16
C LYS A 187 -21.60 20.88 -7.93
N LYS A 188 -20.97 21.59 -7.00
CA LYS A 188 -19.65 21.21 -6.44
C LYS A 188 -19.81 19.86 -5.73
N THR A 189 -19.23 18.80 -6.27
CA THR A 189 -19.20 17.49 -5.63
C THR A 189 -17.83 17.28 -4.98
N PHE A 190 -17.81 16.74 -3.77
CA PHE A 190 -16.57 16.36 -3.09
C PHE A 190 -16.16 14.94 -3.48
N TRP A 191 -14.88 14.60 -3.26
CA TRP A 191 -14.36 13.26 -3.53
C TRP A 191 -15.17 12.15 -2.85
N SER A 192 -15.67 12.39 -1.63
CA SER A 192 -16.56 11.46 -0.91
C SER A 192 -17.85 11.08 -1.66
N SER A 193 -18.27 11.90 -2.62
CA SER A 193 -19.44 11.62 -3.47
C SER A 193 -19.07 10.92 -4.78
N ASP A 194 -17.79 10.73 -5.08
CA ASP A 194 -17.33 10.03 -6.28
C ASP A 194 -17.54 8.52 -6.10
N ILE A 195 -17.98 7.86 -7.18
CA ILE A 195 -18.23 6.41 -7.14
C ILE A 195 -16.98 5.61 -6.84
N ARG A 196 -15.82 6.07 -7.33
CA ARG A 196 -14.52 5.42 -7.06
C ARG A 196 -14.20 5.39 -5.58
N PHE A 197 -14.40 6.53 -4.88
CA PHE A 197 -14.23 6.59 -3.44
C PHE A 197 -15.16 5.60 -2.73
N ARG A 198 -16.46 5.62 -3.04
CA ARG A 198 -17.46 4.77 -2.37
C ARG A 198 -17.20 3.29 -2.57
N VAL A 199 -16.98 2.88 -3.82
CA VAL A 199 -16.67 1.49 -4.16
C VAL A 199 -15.33 1.08 -3.52
N GLY A 200 -14.30 1.92 -3.67
CA GLY A 200 -12.99 1.63 -3.10
C GLY A 200 -13.01 1.49 -1.58
N ILE A 201 -13.78 2.32 -0.87
CA ILE A 201 -13.95 2.21 0.58
C ILE A 201 -14.68 0.92 0.99
N CYS A 202 -15.75 0.55 0.27
CA CYS A 202 -16.45 -0.72 0.51
C CYS A 202 -15.50 -1.92 0.31
N MET A 203 -14.73 -1.92 -0.78
CA MET A 203 -13.72 -2.96 -1.05
C MET A 203 -12.64 -3.00 0.04
N TYR A 204 -12.13 -1.84 0.45
CA TYR A 204 -11.11 -1.75 1.49
C TYR A 204 -11.58 -2.38 2.80
N TYR A 205 -12.71 -1.93 3.33
CA TYR A 205 -13.19 -2.42 4.62
C TYR A 205 -13.63 -3.88 4.57
N SER A 206 -14.32 -4.32 3.51
CA SER A 206 -14.68 -5.74 3.35
C SER A 206 -13.43 -6.62 3.26
N GLY A 207 -12.41 -6.19 2.50
CA GLY A 207 -11.13 -6.88 2.39
C GLY A 207 -10.37 -6.90 3.72
N PHE A 208 -10.31 -5.77 4.42
CA PHE A 208 -9.61 -5.68 5.70
C PHE A 208 -10.24 -6.54 6.80
N ILE A 209 -11.57 -6.50 6.92
CA ILE A 209 -12.31 -7.37 7.86
C ILE A 209 -12.11 -8.84 7.50
N SER A 210 -12.19 -9.16 6.20
CA SER A 210 -11.94 -10.52 5.72
C SER A 210 -10.49 -10.98 6.01
N THR A 211 -9.49 -10.10 5.86
CA THR A 211 -8.09 -10.41 6.23
C THR A 211 -7.98 -10.75 7.72
N ILE A 212 -8.54 -9.92 8.59
CA ILE A 212 -8.55 -10.17 10.04
C ILE A 212 -9.21 -11.51 10.38
N TYR A 213 -10.32 -11.83 9.73
CA TYR A 213 -11.02 -13.09 9.91
C TYR A 213 -10.18 -14.30 9.48
N HIS A 214 -9.55 -14.26 8.31
CA HIS A 214 -8.71 -15.36 7.84
C HIS A 214 -7.40 -15.48 8.62
N ASP A 215 -6.82 -14.37 9.10
CA ASP A 215 -5.71 -14.39 10.04
C ASP A 215 -6.10 -15.06 11.36
N HIS A 216 -7.34 -14.82 11.83
CA HIS A 216 -7.87 -15.50 13.01
C HIS A 216 -8.01 -17.00 12.79
N LEU A 217 -8.59 -17.43 11.66
CA LEU A 217 -8.68 -18.86 11.31
C LEU A 217 -7.30 -19.53 11.28
N MET A 218 -6.31 -18.90 10.63
CA MET A 218 -4.94 -19.42 10.56
C MET A 218 -4.26 -19.50 11.92
N ARG A 219 -4.57 -18.59 12.82
CA ARG A 219 -4.02 -18.56 14.18
C ARG A 219 -4.63 -19.64 15.07
N THR A 220 -5.95 -19.81 15.00
CA THR A 220 -6.68 -20.80 15.81
C THR A 220 -6.52 -22.22 15.30
N LEU A 221 -6.05 -22.39 14.06
CA LEU A 221 -5.75 -23.68 13.47
C LEU A 221 -4.65 -24.44 14.25
N ARG A 222 -3.82 -23.75 15.04
CA ARG A 222 -2.70 -24.35 15.79
C ARG A 222 -2.99 -24.40 17.29
N PRO A 223 -2.59 -25.47 17.97
CA PRO A 223 -1.96 -26.68 17.45
C PRO A 223 -2.93 -27.53 16.63
N CYS A 224 -2.42 -28.14 15.56
CA CYS A 224 -3.20 -29.10 14.77
C CYS A 224 -3.52 -30.36 15.60
N GLU A 225 -4.60 -31.04 15.27
CA GLU A 225 -4.93 -32.34 15.86
C GLU A 225 -3.76 -33.32 15.70
N GLY A 226 -3.50 -34.11 16.74
CA GLY A 226 -2.36 -35.03 16.75
C GLY A 226 -0.99 -34.37 16.87
N GLY A 227 -0.89 -33.05 17.17
CA GLY A 227 0.37 -32.33 17.33
C GLY A 227 1.09 -32.02 16.02
N ALA A 228 0.45 -32.20 14.87
CA ALA A 228 1.03 -31.88 13.57
C ALA A 228 1.37 -30.38 13.47
N ARG A 229 2.51 -30.07 12.85
CA ARG A 229 2.99 -28.68 12.67
C ARG A 229 2.12 -27.87 11.70
N TYR A 230 1.49 -28.54 10.74
CA TYR A 230 0.67 -27.93 9.70
C TYR A 230 -0.60 -28.72 9.47
N CYS A 231 -1.69 -28.01 9.22
CA CYS A 231 -2.99 -28.56 8.87
C CYS A 231 -3.61 -27.77 7.73
N ILE A 232 -4.66 -28.32 7.12
CA ILE A 232 -5.43 -27.66 6.07
C ILE A 232 -6.38 -26.66 6.73
N PRO A 233 -6.35 -25.37 6.36
CA PRO A 233 -7.29 -24.41 6.90
C PRO A 233 -8.68 -24.59 6.29
N HIS A 234 -9.73 -24.36 7.09
CA HIS A 234 -11.13 -24.39 6.70
C HIS A 234 -11.85 -23.11 7.14
N GLY A 235 -12.99 -22.85 6.51
CA GLY A 235 -13.83 -21.69 6.79
C GLY A 235 -13.57 -20.49 5.87
N GLY A 236 -14.62 -19.70 5.64
CA GLY A 236 -14.58 -18.52 4.79
C GLY A 236 -14.07 -18.79 3.38
N LEU A 237 -13.15 -17.96 2.89
CA LEU A 237 -12.56 -18.12 1.56
C LEU A 237 -11.66 -19.35 1.43
N PHE A 238 -11.21 -19.95 2.55
CA PHE A 238 -10.41 -21.17 2.47
C PHE A 238 -11.16 -22.35 1.89
N GLU A 239 -12.50 -22.34 1.88
CA GLU A 239 -13.29 -23.39 1.20
C GLU A 239 -13.15 -23.35 -0.33
N TYR A 240 -12.81 -22.21 -0.88
CA TYR A 240 -12.74 -21.99 -2.34
C TYR A 240 -11.32 -21.80 -2.86
N VAL A 241 -10.43 -21.25 -2.02
CA VAL A 241 -9.05 -20.94 -2.41
C VAL A 241 -8.05 -21.33 -1.33
N THR A 242 -6.83 -21.66 -1.75
CA THR A 242 -5.73 -21.99 -0.83
C THR A 242 -5.34 -20.83 0.06
N MET A 243 -5.31 -19.60 -0.50
CA MET A 243 -4.80 -18.41 0.18
C MET A 243 -5.88 -17.33 0.36
N GLY A 244 -6.93 -17.67 1.13
CA GLY A 244 -8.06 -16.76 1.41
C GLY A 244 -7.64 -15.44 2.04
N ALA A 245 -6.65 -15.44 2.95
CA ALA A 245 -6.10 -14.23 3.55
C ALA A 245 -5.44 -13.31 2.50
N TYR A 246 -4.69 -13.88 1.53
CA TYR A 246 -4.03 -13.09 0.48
C TYR A 246 -5.04 -12.50 -0.52
N LEU A 247 -6.07 -13.24 -0.88
CA LEU A 247 -7.16 -12.71 -1.70
C LEU A 247 -7.84 -11.52 -1.00
N SER A 248 -8.12 -11.65 0.29
CA SER A 248 -8.69 -10.58 1.11
C SER A 248 -7.80 -9.34 1.16
N GLU A 249 -6.50 -9.53 1.33
CA GLU A 249 -5.51 -8.45 1.38
C GLU A 249 -5.38 -7.74 0.02
N LEU A 250 -5.33 -8.48 -1.08
CA LEU A 250 -5.32 -7.90 -2.43
C LEU A 250 -6.60 -7.13 -2.73
N TRP A 251 -7.76 -7.64 -2.32
CA TRP A 251 -9.04 -6.94 -2.44
C TRP A 251 -9.05 -5.64 -1.62
N CYS A 252 -8.51 -5.67 -0.42
CA CYS A 252 -8.33 -4.50 0.44
C CYS A 252 -7.45 -3.44 -0.24
N TRP A 253 -6.26 -3.80 -0.71
CA TRP A 253 -5.34 -2.85 -1.33
C TRP A 253 -5.82 -2.33 -2.69
N LEU A 254 -6.54 -3.14 -3.48
CA LEU A 254 -7.21 -2.68 -4.69
C LEU A 254 -8.26 -1.61 -4.35
N GLY A 255 -9.09 -1.86 -3.33
CA GLY A 255 -10.06 -0.89 -2.84
C GLY A 255 -9.40 0.41 -2.37
N PHE A 256 -8.29 0.31 -1.65
CA PHE A 256 -7.50 1.45 -1.22
C PHE A 256 -6.92 2.25 -2.40
N ALA A 257 -6.40 1.57 -3.42
CA ALA A 257 -5.89 2.21 -4.63
C ALA A 257 -6.99 2.96 -5.38
N ILE A 258 -8.17 2.37 -5.52
CA ILE A 258 -9.33 3.00 -6.17
C ILE A 258 -9.82 4.20 -5.34
N ALA A 259 -9.93 4.08 -4.02
CA ALA A 259 -10.40 5.15 -3.15
C ALA A 259 -9.44 6.33 -3.05
N SER A 260 -8.13 6.08 -2.92
CA SER A 260 -7.10 7.12 -2.82
C SER A 260 -6.76 7.74 -4.19
N PHE A 261 -6.95 6.99 -5.26
CA PHE A 261 -6.74 7.37 -6.65
C PHE A 261 -5.41 8.11 -6.87
N GLY A 262 -4.33 7.47 -6.45
CA GLY A 262 -3.00 8.05 -6.51
C GLY A 262 -1.88 7.00 -6.57
N PRO A 263 -0.63 7.44 -6.82
CA PRO A 263 0.52 6.55 -6.92
C PRO A 263 0.80 5.79 -5.61
N ASN A 264 0.41 6.34 -4.48
CA ASN A 264 0.51 5.72 -3.16
C ASN A 264 -0.30 4.42 -3.06
N GLY A 265 -1.58 4.46 -3.50
CA GLY A 265 -2.44 3.29 -3.50
C GLY A 265 -2.03 2.27 -4.57
N ALA A 266 -1.66 2.74 -5.76
CA ALA A 266 -1.15 1.89 -6.83
C ALA A 266 0.12 1.14 -6.40
N PHE A 267 1.05 1.81 -5.72
CA PHE A 267 2.29 1.21 -5.25
C PHE A 267 2.03 0.02 -4.33
N ILE A 268 1.25 0.19 -3.26
CA ILE A 268 1.03 -0.90 -2.31
C ILE A 268 0.24 -2.05 -2.93
N PHE A 269 -0.77 -1.76 -3.77
CA PHE A 269 -1.49 -2.81 -4.47
C PHE A 269 -0.56 -3.64 -5.37
N LEU A 270 0.30 -2.99 -6.16
CA LEU A 270 1.22 -3.68 -7.07
C LEU A 270 2.30 -4.46 -6.30
N VAL A 271 2.88 -3.90 -5.24
CA VAL A 271 3.83 -4.62 -4.37
C VAL A 271 3.18 -5.85 -3.75
N SER A 272 1.96 -5.72 -3.24
CA SER A 272 1.22 -6.86 -2.69
C SER A 272 0.93 -7.89 -3.75
N LEU A 273 0.54 -7.48 -4.96
CA LEU A 273 0.25 -8.38 -6.07
C LEU A 273 1.48 -9.21 -6.46
N VAL A 274 2.63 -8.55 -6.67
CA VAL A 274 3.85 -9.24 -7.10
C VAL A 274 4.43 -10.17 -6.03
N ASN A 275 4.16 -9.91 -4.75
CA ASN A 275 4.57 -10.79 -3.64
C ASN A 275 3.56 -11.93 -3.42
N LEU A 276 2.27 -11.61 -3.29
CA LEU A 276 1.27 -12.57 -2.82
C LEU A 276 0.83 -13.58 -3.90
N VAL A 277 0.85 -13.20 -5.18
CA VAL A 277 0.44 -14.11 -6.27
C VAL A 277 1.43 -15.28 -6.43
N PRO A 278 2.76 -15.08 -6.61
CA PRO A 278 3.70 -16.19 -6.71
C PRO A 278 3.71 -17.04 -5.42
N ARG A 279 3.59 -16.38 -4.26
CA ARG A 279 3.56 -17.07 -2.97
C ARG A 279 2.30 -17.92 -2.79
N SER A 280 1.16 -17.52 -3.35
CA SER A 280 -0.06 -18.34 -3.35
C SER A 280 0.12 -19.61 -4.18
N HIS A 281 0.78 -19.49 -5.34
CA HIS A 281 1.13 -20.63 -6.17
C HIS A 281 2.04 -21.63 -5.45
N ALA A 282 3.14 -21.15 -4.89
CA ALA A 282 4.08 -21.97 -4.13
C ALA A 282 3.40 -22.67 -2.93
N THR A 283 2.51 -21.95 -2.24
CA THR A 283 1.76 -22.49 -1.11
C THR A 283 0.76 -23.55 -1.54
N HIS A 284 0.05 -23.36 -2.63
CA HIS A 284 -0.88 -24.35 -3.17
C HIS A 284 -0.14 -25.64 -3.57
N SER A 285 0.95 -25.52 -4.30
CA SER A 285 1.80 -26.68 -4.66
C SER A 285 2.34 -27.39 -3.41
N TRP A 286 2.71 -26.64 -2.38
CA TRP A 286 3.15 -27.22 -1.11
C TRP A 286 2.03 -28.02 -0.43
N TYR A 287 0.76 -27.53 -0.41
CA TYR A 287 -0.38 -28.27 0.15
C TYR A 287 -0.65 -29.56 -0.64
N LEU A 288 -0.64 -29.51 -1.96
CA LEU A 288 -0.80 -30.71 -2.80
C LEU A 288 0.25 -31.78 -2.53
N ASN A 289 1.49 -31.39 -2.29
CA ASN A 289 2.59 -32.30 -1.99
C ASN A 289 2.56 -32.81 -0.54
N LYS A 290 2.00 -32.03 0.40
CA LYS A 290 2.03 -32.34 1.82
C LYS A 290 0.86 -33.18 2.27
N PHE A 291 -0.32 -32.99 1.68
CA PHE A 291 -1.59 -33.60 2.06
C PHE A 291 -2.22 -34.28 0.86
N PRO A 292 -2.21 -35.63 0.79
CA PRO A 292 -2.79 -36.38 -0.33
C PRO A 292 -4.27 -36.01 -0.59
N GLU A 293 -5.04 -35.78 0.48
CA GLU A 293 -6.45 -35.41 0.44
C GLU A 293 -6.72 -34.01 -0.07
N TYR A 294 -5.70 -33.16 -0.15
CA TYR A 294 -5.88 -31.76 -0.55
C TYR A 294 -6.39 -31.58 -1.97
N GLN A 295 -6.03 -32.49 -2.87
CA GLN A 295 -6.46 -32.46 -4.26
C GLN A 295 -7.98 -32.62 -4.38
N GLU A 296 -8.60 -33.44 -3.52
CA GLU A 296 -10.04 -33.70 -3.54
C GLU A 296 -10.87 -32.47 -3.17
N LEU A 297 -10.27 -31.48 -2.48
CA LEU A 297 -10.94 -30.24 -2.10
C LEU A 297 -11.20 -29.30 -3.28
N GLY A 298 -10.56 -29.50 -4.42
CA GLY A 298 -10.78 -28.73 -5.65
C GLY A 298 -10.55 -27.21 -5.50
N ARG A 299 -9.74 -26.78 -4.53
CA ARG A 299 -9.52 -25.35 -4.25
C ARG A 299 -8.65 -24.70 -5.31
N ALA A 300 -9.03 -23.50 -5.74
CA ALA A 300 -8.18 -22.64 -6.56
C ALA A 300 -6.96 -22.12 -5.76
N ARG A 301 -5.92 -21.65 -6.42
CA ARG A 301 -4.73 -21.09 -5.76
C ARG A 301 -5.05 -19.81 -5.01
N LEU A 302 -5.68 -18.86 -5.70
CA LEU A 302 -5.97 -17.53 -5.16
C LEU A 302 -7.33 -16.98 -5.59
N VAL A 303 -7.71 -17.09 -6.87
CA VAL A 303 -8.96 -16.53 -7.41
C VAL A 303 -9.89 -17.66 -7.83
N PRO A 304 -11.08 -17.79 -7.23
CA PRO A 304 -12.04 -18.85 -7.56
C PRO A 304 -12.37 -18.85 -9.05
N GLY A 305 -12.29 -20.02 -9.69
CA GLY A 305 -12.65 -20.22 -11.10
C GLY A 305 -11.68 -19.61 -12.13
N LEU A 306 -10.65 -18.89 -11.71
CA LEU A 306 -9.67 -18.28 -12.60
C LEU A 306 -8.27 -18.90 -12.47
N TRP A 307 -7.85 -19.17 -11.27
CA TRP A 307 -6.46 -19.65 -11.03
C TRP A 307 -6.27 -20.18 -9.61
#